data_09fafb2d7a007d6913b999845d5d3d25
#
_entry.id   09fafb2d7a007d6913b999845d5d3d25
#
_cell.length_a   1.000
_cell.length_b   1.000
_cell.length_c   1.000
_cell.angle_alpha   90.00
_cell.angle_beta   90.00
_cell.angle_gamma   90.00
#
_symmetry.space_group_name_H-M   'P 1'
#
loop_
_entity.id
_entity.type
_entity.pdbx_description
1 polymer ?
#
loop_
_entity_poly.entity_id
_entity_poly.type
_entity_poly.pdbx_seq_one_letter_code
_entity_poly.pdbx_strand_id
1 'polypeptide(L)'
;MKRIDEAPAVAPEPQQLVLYVEDEPSNWEVTELRLRRKFKLLWARTDEEACALVRTHGPQLYAVLMDVQLKGSTLDGLALTRLFRGKDQGPLPAYAQGLPKLECPIFFVTAYGNLHSPEEMREAGGDSHVPKPVDFLKLTLLLAQNSMRQAMATLKPRT
;
A
#
# COMPACT_ATOMS: atom_id res chain seq x y z
N MET A 1 -9.92 4.82 -51.19
CA MET A 1 -9.52 3.90 -50.16
C MET A 1 -10.18 4.36 -48.86
N LYS A 2 -11.21 3.61 -48.41
CA LYS A 2 -11.87 3.93 -47.15
C LYS A 2 -10.94 3.56 -46.02
N ARG A 3 -10.57 4.54 -45.18
CA ARG A 3 -9.91 4.22 -43.90
C ARG A 3 -10.88 3.37 -43.09
N ILE A 4 -10.43 2.22 -42.67
CA ILE A 4 -11.12 1.44 -41.66
C ILE A 4 -11.19 2.39 -40.45
N ASP A 5 -12.38 2.79 -40.07
CA ASP A 5 -12.59 3.53 -38.83
C ASP A 5 -12.03 2.67 -37.69
N GLU A 6 -10.84 3.05 -37.21
CA GLU A 6 -10.36 2.50 -35.97
C GLU A 6 -11.41 2.83 -34.92
N ALA A 7 -11.97 1.80 -34.30
CA ALA A 7 -12.84 1.99 -33.15
C ALA A 7 -12.14 2.94 -32.16
N PRO A 8 -12.81 3.94 -31.61
CA PRO A 8 -12.19 4.84 -30.67
C PRO A 8 -11.51 4.02 -29.59
N ALA A 9 -10.19 4.24 -29.40
CA ALA A 9 -9.44 3.57 -28.36
C ALA A 9 -10.18 3.78 -27.03
N VAL A 10 -10.64 2.69 -26.42
CA VAL A 10 -11.23 2.73 -25.09
C VAL A 10 -10.16 3.31 -24.17
N ALA A 11 -10.45 4.44 -23.54
CA ALA A 11 -9.53 5.02 -22.57
C ALA A 11 -9.19 3.93 -21.53
N PRO A 12 -7.89 3.71 -21.22
CA PRO A 12 -7.53 2.73 -20.22
C PRO A 12 -8.24 3.05 -18.90
N GLU A 13 -8.77 2.04 -18.23
CA GLU A 13 -9.35 2.22 -16.90
C GLU A 13 -8.29 2.84 -15.98
N PRO A 14 -8.70 3.79 -15.10
CA PRO A 14 -7.77 4.37 -14.16
C PRO A 14 -7.16 3.28 -13.30
N GLN A 15 -5.83 3.24 -13.24
CA GLN A 15 -5.11 2.27 -12.43
C GLN A 15 -5.37 2.52 -10.95
N GLN A 16 -5.51 1.46 -10.19
CA GLN A 16 -5.65 1.52 -8.75
C GLN A 16 -4.35 2.00 -8.11
N LEU A 17 -4.48 2.85 -7.11
CA LEU A 17 -3.37 3.55 -6.48
C LEU A 17 -2.84 2.75 -5.31
N VAL A 18 -1.55 2.43 -5.33
CA VAL A 18 -0.86 1.69 -4.26
C VAL A 18 0.27 2.56 -3.72
N LEU A 19 0.29 2.76 -2.41
CA LEU A 19 1.40 3.42 -1.73
C LEU A 19 2.44 2.38 -1.32
N TYR A 20 3.69 2.58 -1.71
CA TYR A 20 4.81 1.75 -1.26
C TYR A 20 5.74 2.58 -0.39
N VAL A 21 5.83 2.22 0.88
CA VAL A 21 6.75 2.83 1.85
C VAL A 21 8.01 1.97 1.93
N GLU A 22 9.08 2.45 1.34
CA GLU A 22 10.33 1.72 1.16
C GLU A 22 11.52 2.69 1.10
N ASP A 23 12.52 2.50 1.93
CA ASP A 23 13.68 3.38 1.99
C ASP A 23 14.75 3.07 0.94
N GLU A 24 14.80 1.83 0.42
CA GLU A 24 15.79 1.39 -0.55
C GLU A 24 15.32 1.61 -2.00
N PRO A 25 16.01 2.48 -2.78
CA PRO A 25 15.62 2.73 -4.16
C PRO A 25 15.57 1.49 -5.04
N SER A 26 16.48 0.54 -4.85
CA SER A 26 16.52 -0.69 -5.65
C SER A 26 15.28 -1.55 -5.45
N ASN A 27 14.78 -1.65 -4.23
CA ASN A 27 13.53 -2.38 -3.94
C ASN A 27 12.32 -1.68 -4.56
N TRP A 28 12.29 -0.35 -4.50
CA TRP A 28 11.26 0.43 -5.16
C TRP A 28 11.25 0.21 -6.67
N GLU A 29 12.40 0.32 -7.32
CA GLU A 29 12.51 0.20 -8.77
C GLU A 29 12.02 -1.16 -9.27
N VAL A 30 12.43 -2.25 -8.62
CA VAL A 30 12.00 -3.59 -8.99
C VAL A 30 10.49 -3.76 -8.82
N THR A 31 9.94 -3.31 -7.71
CA THR A 31 8.52 -3.44 -7.41
C THR A 31 7.67 -2.60 -8.36
N GLU A 32 8.08 -1.36 -8.61
CA GLU A 32 7.40 -0.48 -9.56
C GLU A 32 7.38 -1.09 -10.96
N LEU A 33 8.52 -1.60 -11.44
CA LEU A 33 8.64 -2.23 -12.75
C LEU A 33 7.68 -3.43 -12.88
N ARG A 34 7.54 -4.22 -11.82
CA ARG A 34 6.69 -5.42 -11.82
C ARG A 34 5.21 -5.13 -11.74
N LEU A 35 4.81 -4.05 -11.06
CA LEU A 35 3.41 -3.77 -10.78
C LEU A 35 2.80 -2.66 -11.65
N ARG A 36 3.60 -1.87 -12.33
CA ARG A 36 3.12 -0.66 -13.04
C ARG A 36 2.10 -0.90 -14.15
N ARG A 37 2.01 -2.11 -14.68
CA ARG A 37 1.01 -2.44 -15.71
C ARG A 37 -0.41 -2.46 -15.14
N LYS A 38 -0.54 -2.82 -13.86
CA LYS A 38 -1.84 -3.00 -13.20
C LYS A 38 -2.15 -1.91 -12.18
N PHE A 39 -1.11 -1.34 -11.59
CA PHE A 39 -1.24 -0.39 -10.49
C PHE A 39 -0.40 0.86 -10.74
N LYS A 40 -0.89 1.98 -10.25
CA LYS A 40 -0.09 3.20 -10.12
C LYS A 40 0.51 3.21 -8.73
N LEU A 41 1.85 3.22 -8.65
CA LEU A 41 2.54 3.24 -7.38
C LEU A 41 2.97 4.64 -7.00
N LEU A 42 2.76 4.98 -5.74
CA LEU A 42 3.33 6.15 -5.09
C LEU A 42 4.45 5.68 -4.16
N TRP A 43 5.56 6.37 -4.19
CA TRP A 43 6.73 6.02 -3.39
C TRP A 43 6.92 6.98 -2.24
N ALA A 44 7.01 6.43 -1.01
CA ALA A 44 7.46 7.14 0.16
C ALA A 44 8.75 6.50 0.67
N ARG A 45 9.81 7.29 0.77
CA ARG A 45 11.10 6.81 1.25
C ARG A 45 11.22 6.87 2.78
N THR A 46 10.44 7.74 3.39
CA THR A 46 10.47 8.01 4.83
C THR A 46 9.07 8.05 5.39
N ASP A 47 8.97 8.00 6.72
CA ASP A 47 7.71 8.18 7.44
C ASP A 47 7.05 9.54 7.14
N GLU A 48 7.84 10.60 7.02
CA GLU A 48 7.31 11.93 6.70
C GLU A 48 6.68 11.97 5.31
N GLU A 49 7.37 11.41 4.31
CA GLU A 49 6.82 11.30 2.95
C GLU A 49 5.55 10.44 2.92
N ALA A 50 5.54 9.32 3.66
CA ALA A 50 4.36 8.46 3.77
C ALA A 50 3.17 9.21 4.35
N CYS A 51 3.38 9.98 5.42
CA CYS A 51 2.34 10.80 6.02
C CYS A 51 1.80 11.85 5.05
N ALA A 52 2.69 12.51 4.30
CA ALA A 52 2.28 13.50 3.30
C ALA A 52 1.42 12.88 2.20
N LEU A 53 1.79 11.69 1.70
CA LEU A 53 1.04 10.99 0.67
C LEU A 53 -0.31 10.48 1.18
N VAL A 54 -0.37 9.99 2.41
CA VAL A 54 -1.64 9.58 3.04
C VAL A 54 -2.55 10.79 3.25
N ARG A 55 -2.01 11.93 3.64
CA ARG A 55 -2.79 13.15 3.80
C ARG A 55 -3.46 13.57 2.49
N THR A 56 -2.75 13.44 1.39
CA THR A 56 -3.23 13.86 0.06
C THR A 56 -4.12 12.79 -0.60
N HIS A 57 -3.76 11.51 -0.47
CA HIS A 57 -4.35 10.43 -1.26
C HIS A 57 -5.07 9.36 -0.43
N GLY A 58 -5.04 9.45 0.90
CA GLY A 58 -5.50 8.39 1.79
C GLY A 58 -6.81 7.71 1.40
N PRO A 59 -7.92 8.46 1.20
CA PRO A 59 -9.21 7.85 0.84
C PRO A 59 -9.22 7.14 -0.51
N GLN A 60 -8.28 7.47 -1.39
CA GLN A 60 -8.18 6.92 -2.75
C GLN A 60 -7.24 5.73 -2.84
N LEU A 61 -6.51 5.43 -1.77
CA LEU A 61 -5.55 4.32 -1.77
C LEU A 61 -6.28 2.98 -1.83
N TYR A 62 -5.84 2.15 -2.78
CA TYR A 62 -6.32 0.78 -2.92
C TYR A 62 -5.62 -0.16 -1.94
N ALA A 63 -4.32 0.04 -1.71
CA ALA A 63 -3.51 -0.74 -0.79
C ALA A 63 -2.25 0.02 -0.41
N VAL A 64 -1.64 -0.39 0.70
CA VAL A 64 -0.32 0.08 1.14
C VAL A 64 0.61 -1.12 1.23
N LEU A 65 1.80 -0.99 0.65
CA LEU A 65 2.93 -1.90 0.87
C LEU A 65 3.86 -1.21 1.86
N MET A 66 4.14 -1.87 2.97
CA MET A 66 4.84 -1.26 4.10
C MET A 66 6.10 -2.04 4.45
N ASP A 67 7.27 -1.46 4.25
CA ASP A 67 8.50 -1.97 4.84
C ASP A 67 8.48 -1.73 6.35
N VAL A 68 8.98 -2.67 7.10
CA VAL A 68 9.02 -2.56 8.57
C VAL A 68 10.14 -1.63 9.02
N GLN A 69 11.33 -1.79 8.45
CA GLN A 69 12.50 -0.99 8.81
C GLN A 69 12.71 0.14 7.81
N LEU A 70 12.60 1.36 8.28
CA LEU A 70 12.73 2.57 7.45
C LEU A 70 13.90 3.41 7.94
N LYS A 71 15.04 3.32 7.27
CA LYS A 71 16.23 4.11 7.60
C LYS A 71 15.93 5.60 7.41
N GLY A 72 16.38 6.40 8.37
CA GLY A 72 16.16 7.85 8.32
C GLY A 72 14.78 8.29 8.76
N SER A 73 13.94 7.39 9.24
CA SER A 73 12.59 7.69 9.74
C SER A 73 12.54 7.64 11.27
N THR A 74 11.69 8.47 11.84
CA THR A 74 11.38 8.43 13.28
C THR A 74 10.42 7.30 13.62
N LEU A 75 9.41 7.11 12.76
CA LEU A 75 8.45 6.02 12.89
C LEU A 75 8.83 4.88 11.94
N ASP A 76 8.88 3.66 12.47
CA ASP A 76 9.05 2.48 11.64
C ASP A 76 7.73 2.06 10.97
N GLY A 77 7.77 0.99 10.16
CA GLY A 77 6.58 0.53 9.45
C GLY A 77 5.45 0.08 10.36
N LEU A 78 5.74 -0.49 11.54
CA LEU A 78 4.71 -0.86 12.50
C LEU A 78 4.05 0.37 13.10
N ALA A 79 4.84 1.34 13.53
CA ALA A 79 4.34 2.60 14.09
C ALA A 79 3.49 3.36 13.07
N LEU A 80 3.95 3.42 11.82
CA LEU A 80 3.17 4.02 10.73
C LEU A 80 1.85 3.30 10.49
N THR A 81 1.85 1.97 10.52
CA THR A 81 0.63 1.19 10.34
C THR A 81 -0.38 1.47 11.44
N ARG A 82 0.07 1.51 12.70
CA ARG A 82 -0.79 1.90 13.83
C ARG A 82 -1.36 3.29 13.63
N LEU A 83 -0.52 4.22 13.24
CA LEU A 83 -0.94 5.59 12.95
C LEU A 83 -2.01 5.64 11.86
N PHE A 84 -1.80 4.95 10.74
CA PHE A 84 -2.76 4.91 9.63
C PHE A 84 -4.07 4.23 10.00
N ARG A 85 -4.06 3.35 10.99
CA ARG A 85 -5.27 2.69 11.52
C ARG A 85 -5.93 3.45 12.66
N GLY A 86 -5.36 4.57 13.09
CA GLY A 86 -5.86 5.32 14.23
C GLY A 86 -5.61 4.64 15.58
N LYS A 87 -4.56 3.83 15.67
CA LYS A 87 -4.15 3.08 16.86
C LYS A 87 -2.86 3.58 17.48
N ASP A 88 -2.38 4.74 17.07
CA ASP A 88 -1.14 5.31 17.55
C ASP A 88 -1.19 5.55 19.06
N GLN A 89 -0.04 5.38 19.69
CA GLN A 89 0.15 5.62 21.12
C GLN A 89 1.29 6.60 21.34
N GLY A 90 1.04 7.58 22.19
CA GLY A 90 2.04 8.56 22.58
C GLY A 90 2.12 9.78 21.65
N PRO A 91 3.09 10.67 21.90
CA PRO A 91 3.23 11.89 21.12
C PRO A 91 3.69 11.59 19.69
N LEU A 92 3.08 12.29 18.73
CA LEU A 92 3.40 12.17 17.31
C LEU A 92 4.15 13.41 16.82
N PRO A 93 5.10 13.24 15.88
CA PRO A 93 5.65 14.39 15.14
C PRO A 93 4.54 15.21 14.48
N ALA A 94 4.79 16.49 14.27
CA ALA A 94 3.80 17.38 13.66
C ALA A 94 3.28 16.86 12.30
N TYR A 95 4.17 16.32 11.46
CA TYR A 95 3.80 15.79 10.15
C TYR A 95 2.89 14.55 10.21
N ALA A 96 2.80 13.90 11.36
CA ALA A 96 2.00 12.70 11.56
C ALA A 96 0.64 12.97 12.20
N GLN A 97 0.34 14.21 12.53
CA GLN A 97 -0.91 14.58 13.22
C GLN A 97 -2.04 14.79 12.22
N GLY A 98 -3.25 14.40 12.60
CA GLY A 98 -4.46 14.72 11.85
C GLY A 98 -4.61 13.99 10.52
N LEU A 99 -4.05 12.79 10.38
CA LEU A 99 -4.16 12.00 9.15
C LEU A 99 -5.54 11.32 9.05
N PRO A 100 -6.05 11.13 7.82
CA PRO A 100 -7.23 10.31 7.64
C PRO A 100 -6.92 8.85 8.01
N LYS A 101 -7.88 8.18 8.62
CA LYS A 101 -7.78 6.76 8.90
C LYS A 101 -7.89 5.95 7.61
N LEU A 102 -6.97 5.03 7.38
CA LEU A 102 -6.98 4.16 6.20
C LEU A 102 -7.84 2.93 6.45
N GLU A 103 -8.71 2.63 5.48
CA GLU A 103 -9.53 1.43 5.46
C GLU A 103 -9.00 0.38 4.46
N CYS A 104 -8.11 0.78 3.55
CA CYS A 104 -7.51 -0.13 2.57
C CYS A 104 -6.57 -1.12 3.24
N PRO A 105 -6.29 -2.28 2.61
CA PRO A 105 -5.35 -3.25 3.16
C PRO A 105 -3.93 -2.70 3.21
N ILE A 106 -3.20 -3.11 4.24
CA ILE A 106 -1.79 -2.81 4.43
C ILE A 106 -1.06 -4.15 4.46
N PHE A 107 -0.15 -4.35 3.52
CA PHE A 107 0.67 -5.55 3.43
C PHE A 107 2.11 -5.19 3.81
N PHE A 108 2.63 -5.87 4.84
CA PHE A 108 4.03 -5.70 5.21
C PHE A 108 4.94 -6.41 4.21
N VAL A 109 6.02 -5.76 3.82
CA VAL A 109 7.10 -6.36 3.03
C VAL A 109 8.30 -6.48 3.96
N THR A 110 8.65 -7.71 4.36
CA THR A 110 9.56 -7.94 5.47
C THR A 110 10.87 -8.56 5.02
N ALA A 111 11.99 -8.03 5.55
CA ALA A 111 13.31 -8.65 5.34
C ALA A 111 13.44 -9.94 6.17
N TYR A 112 14.30 -10.83 5.69
CA TYR A 112 14.72 -12.00 6.46
C TYR A 112 15.36 -11.53 7.77
N GLY A 113 14.97 -12.17 8.89
CA GLY A 113 15.46 -11.74 10.21
C GLY A 113 14.67 -10.62 10.87
N ASN A 114 13.51 -10.26 10.31
CA ASN A 114 12.61 -9.33 10.96
C ASN A 114 12.25 -9.82 12.38
N LEU A 115 12.44 -8.92 13.38
CA LEU A 115 12.21 -9.24 14.80
C LEU A 115 10.74 -9.23 15.20
N HIS A 116 9.85 -8.81 14.32
CA HIS A 116 8.43 -8.71 14.62
C HIS A 116 7.68 -9.97 14.19
N SER A 117 6.81 -10.46 15.08
CA SER A 117 5.98 -11.61 14.79
C SER A 117 4.81 -11.24 13.86
N PRO A 118 4.23 -12.24 13.16
CA PRO A 118 2.98 -12.00 12.42
C PRO A 118 1.86 -11.43 13.28
N GLU A 119 1.80 -11.80 14.57
CA GLU A 119 0.81 -11.28 15.51
C GLU A 119 1.01 -9.81 15.79
N GLU A 120 2.25 -9.36 16.02
CA GLU A 120 2.56 -7.94 16.21
C GLU A 120 2.17 -7.11 14.98
N MET A 121 2.44 -7.62 13.78
CA MET A 121 2.07 -6.97 12.55
C MET A 121 0.54 -6.86 12.39
N ARG A 122 -0.18 -7.91 12.76
CA ARG A 122 -1.65 -7.91 12.73
C ARG A 122 -2.24 -6.95 13.75
N GLU A 123 -1.71 -6.93 14.95
CA GLU A 123 -2.13 -6.00 16.02
C GLU A 123 -1.91 -4.55 15.63
N ALA A 124 -0.85 -4.26 14.89
CA ALA A 124 -0.60 -2.93 14.34
C ALA A 124 -1.65 -2.52 13.31
N GLY A 125 -2.32 -3.48 12.68
CA GLY A 125 -3.35 -3.25 11.68
C GLY A 125 -2.99 -3.72 10.27
N GLY A 126 -1.91 -4.52 10.13
CA GLY A 126 -1.56 -5.15 8.85
C GLY A 126 -2.46 -6.32 8.53
N ASP A 127 -2.72 -6.54 7.25
CA ASP A 127 -3.61 -7.60 6.77
C ASP A 127 -2.86 -8.87 6.38
N SER A 128 -1.63 -8.73 5.93
CA SER A 128 -0.77 -9.85 5.58
C SER A 128 0.68 -9.36 5.48
N HIS A 129 1.58 -10.30 5.20
CA HIS A 129 2.99 -9.97 4.98
C HIS A 129 3.57 -10.79 3.83
N VAL A 130 4.58 -10.21 3.15
CA VAL A 130 5.33 -10.83 2.07
C VAL A 130 6.81 -10.72 2.40
N PRO A 131 7.55 -11.83 2.44
CA PRO A 131 8.99 -11.78 2.72
C PRO A 131 9.78 -11.19 1.56
N LYS A 132 10.93 -10.59 1.86
CA LYS A 132 11.93 -10.19 0.86
C LYS A 132 12.94 -11.34 0.65
N PRO A 133 13.39 -11.60 -0.58
CA PRO A 133 13.01 -10.92 -1.82
C PRO A 133 11.54 -11.12 -2.16
N VAL A 134 10.90 -10.09 -2.69
CA VAL A 134 9.45 -10.07 -2.88
C VAL A 134 9.01 -11.17 -3.86
N ASP A 135 8.10 -12.01 -3.39
CA ASP A 135 7.37 -12.95 -4.25
C ASP A 135 6.23 -12.17 -4.92
N PHE A 136 6.45 -11.76 -6.16
CA PHE A 136 5.48 -10.95 -6.90
C PHE A 136 4.20 -11.70 -7.24
N LEU A 137 4.27 -13.02 -7.38
CA LEU A 137 3.06 -13.84 -7.56
C LEU A 137 2.19 -13.76 -6.30
N LYS A 138 2.76 -13.98 -5.12
CA LYS A 138 2.04 -13.87 -3.86
C LYS A 138 1.47 -12.47 -3.66
N LEU A 139 2.26 -11.44 -3.92
CA LEU A 139 1.81 -10.05 -3.78
C LEU A 139 0.66 -9.73 -4.74
N THR A 140 0.77 -10.15 -6.00
CA THR A 140 -0.28 -9.93 -6.99
C THR A 140 -1.58 -10.64 -6.58
N LEU A 141 -1.47 -11.86 -6.04
CA LEU A 141 -2.64 -12.60 -5.54
C LEU A 141 -3.30 -11.90 -4.36
N LEU A 142 -2.51 -11.38 -3.42
CA LEU A 142 -3.06 -10.62 -2.29
C LEU A 142 -3.80 -9.36 -2.74
N LEU A 143 -3.24 -8.63 -3.70
CA LEU A 143 -3.88 -7.46 -4.27
C LEU A 143 -5.17 -7.82 -5.02
N ALA A 144 -5.17 -8.93 -5.77
CA ALA A 144 -6.35 -9.42 -6.48
C ALA A 144 -7.45 -9.89 -5.53
N GLN A 145 -7.11 -10.55 -4.43
CA GLN A 145 -8.07 -10.95 -3.40
C GLN A 145 -8.79 -9.76 -2.79
N ASN A 146 -8.07 -8.66 -2.60
CA ASN A 146 -8.68 -7.42 -2.10
C ASN A 146 -9.73 -6.89 -3.09
N SER A 147 -9.45 -6.89 -4.38
CA SER A 147 -10.42 -6.49 -5.41
C SER A 147 -11.68 -7.35 -5.36
N MET A 148 -11.53 -8.65 -5.20
CA MET A 148 -12.66 -9.58 -5.08
C MET A 148 -13.49 -9.31 -3.82
N ARG A 149 -12.85 -9.05 -2.69
CA ARG A 149 -13.55 -8.71 -1.45
C ARG A 149 -14.37 -7.43 -1.59
N GLN A 150 -13.82 -6.41 -2.23
CA GLN A 150 -14.51 -5.15 -2.48
C GLN A 150 -15.72 -5.36 -3.41
N ALA A 151 -15.56 -6.14 -4.48
CA ALA A 151 -16.64 -6.47 -5.39
C ALA A 151 -17.76 -7.22 -4.69
N MET A 152 -17.45 -8.20 -3.85
CA MET A 152 -18.44 -8.96 -3.09
C MET A 152 -19.14 -8.12 -2.02
N ALA A 153 -18.42 -7.19 -1.40
CA ALA A 153 -19.02 -6.28 -0.42
C ALA A 153 -20.09 -5.38 -1.05
N THR A 154 -19.89 -4.95 -2.32
CA THR A 154 -20.88 -4.14 -3.05
C THR A 154 -22.08 -4.93 -3.53
N LEU A 155 -21.98 -6.26 -3.60
CA LEU A 155 -23.07 -7.15 -4.04
C LEU A 155 -23.94 -7.66 -2.89
N LYS A 156 -23.56 -7.43 -1.63
CA LYS A 156 -24.41 -7.83 -0.50
C LYS A 156 -25.68 -6.99 -0.48
N PRO A 157 -26.86 -7.64 -0.42
CA PRO A 157 -28.11 -6.90 -0.30
C PRO A 157 -28.10 -6.09 0.99
N ARG A 158 -28.55 -4.83 0.91
CA ARG A 158 -28.77 -4.01 2.08
C ARG A 158 -29.94 -4.63 2.87
N THR A 159 -29.63 -5.15 4.03
CA THR A 159 -30.64 -5.55 5.00
C THR A 159 -31.06 -4.33 5.79
#